data_973086fe4ed467b9cb6f7efb37f20d37
#
_entry.id   973086fe4ed467b9cb6f7efb37f20d37
#
_cell.length_a   1.000
_cell.length_b   1.000
_cell.length_c   1.000
_cell.angle_alpha   90.00
_cell.angle_beta   90.00
_cell.angle_gamma   90.00
#
_symmetry.space_group_name_H-M   'P 1'
#
loop_
_entity.id
_entity.type
_entity.pdbx_description
1 polymer ?
#
loop_
_entity_poly.entity_id
_entity_poly.type
_entity_poly.pdbx_seq_one_letter_code
_entity_poly.pdbx_strand_id
1 'polypeptide(L)'
;MMNILIYDDNLKDIEHLLFCLNGLFQKINLDYQTHICKSKTEVIQNISKADLLFLDMEIHNEKGIDLGLELNTINHNCRIVITTSYSKYAIDGYKIHADRYFIKPINQ
;
A
#
# COMPACT_ATOMS: atom_id res chain seq x y z
N MET A 1 1.65 5.62 -17.29
CA MET A 1 2.54 5.42 -16.13
C MET A 1 1.71 5.04 -14.91
N MET A 2 2.12 3.99 -14.21
CA MET A 2 1.43 3.55 -13.01
C MET A 2 1.84 4.41 -11.81
N ASN A 3 0.86 4.95 -11.09
CA ASN A 3 1.08 5.75 -9.89
C ASN A 3 0.87 4.91 -8.65
N ILE A 4 1.91 4.77 -7.83
CA ILE A 4 1.92 3.90 -6.66
C ILE A 4 2.13 4.73 -5.41
N LEU A 5 1.21 4.62 -4.45
CA LEU A 5 1.37 5.20 -3.13
C LEU A 5 1.86 4.13 -2.16
N ILE A 6 2.73 4.53 -1.24
CA ILE A 6 3.21 3.66 -0.17
C ILE A 6 3.01 4.39 1.15
N TYR A 7 2.27 3.78 2.06
CA TYR A 7 2.06 4.33 3.40
C TYR A 7 2.53 3.33 4.43
N ASP A 8 3.75 3.56 4.92
CA ASP A 8 4.46 2.71 5.87
C ASP A 8 5.45 3.59 6.63
N ASP A 9 5.60 3.39 7.93
CA ASP A 9 6.50 4.19 8.76
C ASP A 9 7.87 3.54 8.99
N ASN A 10 8.07 2.32 8.50
CA ASN A 10 9.33 1.60 8.68
C ASN A 10 10.20 1.74 7.43
N LEU A 11 11.31 2.47 7.58
CA LEU A 11 12.19 2.77 6.46
C LEU A 11 12.76 1.52 5.78
N LYS A 12 13.12 0.51 6.57
CA LYS A 12 13.66 -0.74 6.01
C LYS A 12 12.61 -1.49 5.18
N ASP A 13 11.37 -1.49 5.63
CA ASP A 13 10.28 -2.13 4.91
C ASP A 13 9.99 -1.38 3.61
N ILE A 14 10.01 -0.05 3.64
CA ILE A 14 9.85 0.78 2.45
C ILE A 14 10.95 0.49 1.44
N GLU A 15 12.21 0.47 1.87
CA GLU A 15 13.35 0.20 1.00
C GLU A 15 13.25 -1.19 0.37
N HIS A 16 12.86 -2.19 1.16
CA HIS A 16 12.67 -3.54 0.65
C HIS A 16 11.56 -3.62 -0.39
N LEU A 17 10.44 -2.96 -0.13
CA LEU A 17 9.32 -2.90 -1.08
C LEU A 17 9.74 -2.22 -2.37
N LEU A 18 10.44 -1.09 -2.29
CA LEU A 18 10.93 -0.38 -3.48
C LEU A 18 11.84 -1.27 -4.33
N PHE A 19 12.70 -2.03 -3.67
CA PHE A 19 13.59 -2.98 -4.36
C PHE A 19 12.78 -4.03 -5.11
N CYS A 20 11.77 -4.62 -4.45
CA CYS A 20 10.92 -5.63 -5.07
C CYS A 20 10.13 -5.07 -6.25
N LEU A 21 9.58 -3.87 -6.11
CA LEU A 21 8.83 -3.22 -7.19
C LEU A 21 9.71 -2.92 -8.39
N ASN A 22 10.92 -2.42 -8.15
CA ASN A 22 11.85 -2.12 -9.22
C ASN A 22 12.19 -3.38 -10.02
N GLY A 23 12.47 -4.50 -9.34
CA GLY A 23 12.75 -5.76 -10.00
C GLY A 23 11.58 -6.27 -10.82
N LEU A 24 10.36 -6.21 -10.27
CA LEU A 24 9.16 -6.67 -10.96
C LEU A 24 8.86 -5.83 -12.21
N PHE A 25 8.85 -4.50 -12.06
CA PHE A 25 8.48 -3.62 -13.16
C PHE A 25 9.53 -3.57 -14.28
N GLN A 26 10.80 -3.81 -13.95
CA GLN A 26 11.82 -3.98 -14.98
C GLN A 26 11.55 -5.23 -15.82
N LYS A 27 11.15 -6.33 -15.18
CA LYS A 27 10.86 -7.57 -15.90
C LYS A 27 9.71 -7.43 -16.89
N ILE A 28 8.67 -6.68 -16.51
CA ILE A 28 7.50 -6.50 -17.37
C ILE A 28 7.57 -5.24 -18.22
N ASN A 29 8.68 -4.51 -18.13
CA ASN A 29 8.93 -3.28 -18.90
C ASN A 29 7.80 -2.26 -18.76
N LEU A 30 7.34 -2.03 -17.53
CA LEU A 30 6.27 -1.11 -17.22
C LEU A 30 6.80 0.13 -16.51
N ASP A 31 6.43 1.31 -16.98
CA ASP A 31 6.77 2.56 -16.33
C ASP A 31 5.90 2.77 -15.10
N TYR A 32 6.54 3.23 -14.03
CA TYR A 32 5.86 3.51 -12.77
C TYR A 32 6.55 4.63 -12.01
N GLN A 33 5.81 5.23 -11.08
CA GLN A 33 6.39 6.15 -10.11
C GLN A 33 5.80 5.87 -8.74
N THR A 34 6.60 6.11 -7.70
CA THR A 34 6.20 5.89 -6.32
C THR A 34 6.17 7.18 -5.55
N HIS A 35 5.24 7.28 -4.61
CA HIS A 35 5.13 8.39 -3.68
C HIS A 35 5.04 7.79 -2.27
N ILE A 36 6.04 8.08 -1.44
CA ILE A 36 6.05 7.64 -0.05
C ILE A 36 5.25 8.66 0.76
N CYS A 37 4.09 8.26 1.22
CA CYS A 37 3.24 9.12 2.05
C CYS A 37 3.71 9.07 3.50
N LYS A 38 3.81 10.23 4.12
CA LYS A 38 4.29 10.36 5.51
C LYS A 38 3.17 10.58 6.50
N SER A 39 1.96 10.78 6.02
CA SER A 39 0.80 10.99 6.86
C SER A 39 -0.47 10.51 6.17
N LYS A 40 -1.50 10.28 6.97
CA LYS A 40 -2.84 9.94 6.48
C LYS A 40 -3.37 11.02 5.52
N THR A 41 -3.14 12.29 5.86
CA THR A 41 -3.57 13.40 5.02
C THR A 41 -2.93 13.33 3.64
N GLU A 42 -1.65 13.00 3.59
CA GLU A 42 -0.91 12.89 2.33
C GLU A 42 -1.47 11.75 1.45
N VAL A 43 -1.86 10.63 2.06
CA VAL A 43 -2.51 9.54 1.33
C VAL A 43 -3.82 10.01 0.73
N ILE A 44 -4.66 10.65 1.54
CA ILE A 44 -5.98 11.12 1.11
C ILE A 44 -5.85 12.13 -0.04
N GLN A 45 -4.88 13.02 0.05
CA GLN A 45 -4.66 14.04 -1.00
C GLN A 45 -4.23 13.44 -2.34
N ASN A 46 -3.59 12.28 -2.33
CA ASN A 46 -3.01 11.69 -3.54
C ASN A 46 -3.77 10.46 -4.05
N ILE A 47 -4.72 9.94 -3.29
CA ILE A 47 -5.38 8.67 -3.64
C ILE A 47 -6.18 8.74 -4.93
N SER A 48 -6.73 9.91 -5.27
CA SER A 48 -7.56 10.07 -6.46
C SER A 48 -6.79 9.81 -7.77
N LYS A 49 -5.47 10.00 -7.73
CA LYS A 49 -4.59 9.79 -8.89
C LYS A 49 -3.82 8.48 -8.82
N ALA A 50 -4.01 7.71 -7.76
CA ALA A 50 -3.25 6.48 -7.55
C ALA A 50 -3.90 5.30 -8.24
N ASP A 51 -3.06 4.43 -8.79
CA ASP A 51 -3.48 3.15 -9.34
C ASP A 51 -3.34 2.04 -8.33
N LEU A 52 -2.39 2.18 -7.42
CA LEU A 52 -2.03 1.15 -6.45
C LEU A 52 -1.60 1.81 -5.14
N LEU A 53 -2.05 1.26 -4.01
CA LEU A 53 -1.65 1.68 -2.67
C LEU A 53 -1.13 0.49 -1.88
N PHE A 54 0.08 0.59 -1.38
CA PHE A 54 0.61 -0.33 -0.37
C PHE A 54 0.36 0.28 0.99
N LEU A 55 -0.50 -0.37 1.78
CA LEU A 55 -0.97 0.14 3.06
C LEU A 55 -0.50 -0.77 4.20
N ASP A 56 0.32 -0.22 5.10
CA ASP A 56 0.70 -0.91 6.32
C ASP A 56 -0.47 -0.83 7.31
N MET A 57 -0.88 -1.97 7.84
CA MET A 57 -2.01 -2.04 8.77
C MET A 57 -1.72 -1.50 10.17
N GLU A 58 -0.46 -1.25 10.51
CA GLU A 58 -0.05 -0.87 11.86
C GLU A 58 0.69 0.47 11.93
N ILE A 59 0.44 1.35 11.00
CA ILE A 59 1.19 2.59 10.94
C ILE A 59 0.79 3.54 12.06
N HIS A 60 1.79 4.06 12.81
CA HIS A 60 1.62 5.07 13.87
C HIS A 60 0.51 4.74 14.87
N ASN A 61 0.35 3.47 15.24
CA ASN A 61 -0.71 2.98 16.13
C ASN A 61 -2.12 3.23 15.59
N GLU A 62 -2.26 3.66 14.34
CA GLU A 62 -3.54 3.77 13.67
C GLU A 62 -3.96 2.41 13.11
N LYS A 63 -5.27 2.19 13.04
CA LYS A 63 -5.80 1.01 12.38
C LYS A 63 -5.86 1.25 10.89
N GLY A 64 -5.01 0.56 10.13
CA GLY A 64 -5.01 0.68 8.68
C GLY A 64 -6.36 0.39 8.05
N ILE A 65 -7.18 -0.46 8.69
CA ILE A 65 -8.50 -0.79 8.18
C ILE A 65 -9.42 0.44 8.12
N ASP A 66 -9.36 1.33 9.11
CA ASP A 66 -10.19 2.53 9.11
C ASP A 66 -9.82 3.45 7.94
N LEU A 67 -8.52 3.60 7.70
CA LEU A 67 -8.04 4.36 6.56
C LEU A 67 -8.44 3.70 5.24
N GLY A 68 -8.30 2.39 5.13
CA GLY A 68 -8.68 1.66 3.92
C GLY A 68 -10.14 1.82 3.56
N LEU A 69 -11.03 1.76 4.56
CA LEU A 69 -12.46 1.97 4.34
C LEU A 69 -12.74 3.38 3.83
N GLU A 70 -12.10 4.38 4.41
CA GLU A 70 -12.23 5.76 3.97
C GLU A 70 -11.75 5.95 2.54
N LEU A 71 -10.60 5.37 2.19
CA LEU A 71 -10.02 5.48 0.85
C LEU A 71 -10.88 4.82 -0.21
N ASN A 72 -11.55 3.72 0.10
CA ASN A 72 -12.47 3.07 -0.83
C ASN A 72 -13.64 3.96 -1.25
N THR A 73 -14.04 4.91 -0.41
CA THR A 73 -15.12 5.85 -0.77
C THR A 73 -14.62 6.96 -1.70
N ILE A 74 -13.31 7.23 -1.71
CA ILE A 74 -12.72 8.31 -2.52
C ILE A 74 -12.35 7.80 -3.91
N ASN A 75 -11.75 6.63 -4.00
CA ASN A 75 -11.29 6.08 -5.27
C ASN A 75 -11.45 4.55 -5.31
N HIS A 76 -12.55 4.09 -5.91
CA HIS A 76 -12.83 2.65 -6.06
C HIS A 76 -11.89 1.97 -7.06
N ASN A 77 -11.23 2.73 -7.91
CA ASN A 77 -10.35 2.17 -8.94
C ASN A 77 -8.93 1.93 -8.46
N CYS A 78 -8.57 2.52 -7.33
CA CYS A 78 -7.26 2.28 -6.73
C CYS A 78 -7.22 0.90 -6.09
N ARG A 79 -6.25 0.07 -6.49
CA ARG A 79 -6.06 -1.24 -5.89
C ARG A 79 -5.28 -1.11 -4.61
N ILE A 80 -5.74 -1.78 -3.56
CA ILE A 80 -5.12 -1.72 -2.24
C ILE A 80 -4.42 -3.03 -1.94
N VAL A 81 -3.13 -2.95 -1.62
CA VAL A 81 -2.31 -4.07 -1.18
C VAL A 81 -1.96 -3.85 0.28
N ILE A 82 -2.45 -4.75 1.13
CA ILE A 82 -2.17 -4.68 2.56
C ILE A 82 -0.81 -5.32 2.84
N THR A 83 -0.01 -4.64 3.65
CA THR A 83 1.23 -5.19 4.17
C THR A 83 1.19 -5.17 5.70
N THR A 84 1.71 -6.21 6.33
CA THR A 84 1.76 -6.27 7.80
C THR A 84 2.73 -7.36 8.27
N SER A 85 3.22 -7.22 9.49
CA SER A 85 4.00 -8.26 10.16
C SER A 85 3.12 -9.31 10.84
N TYR A 86 1.81 -9.10 10.90
CA TYR A 86 0.89 -9.95 11.66
C TYR A 86 -0.19 -10.55 10.77
N SER A 87 -0.24 -11.88 10.72
CA SER A 87 -1.24 -12.61 9.93
C SER A 87 -2.68 -12.38 10.39
N LYS A 88 -2.88 -11.98 11.66
CA LYS A 88 -4.21 -11.70 12.21
C LYS A 88 -4.97 -10.61 11.46
N TYR A 89 -4.27 -9.75 10.74
CA TYR A 89 -4.91 -8.68 9.97
C TYR A 89 -5.43 -9.12 8.61
N ALA A 90 -5.26 -10.39 8.23
CA ALA A 90 -5.77 -10.89 6.95
C ALA A 90 -7.29 -10.75 6.85
N ILE A 91 -8.02 -11.03 7.93
CA ILE A 91 -9.47 -10.91 7.97
C ILE A 91 -9.90 -9.47 7.76
N ASP A 92 -9.17 -8.53 8.37
CA ASP A 92 -9.47 -7.10 8.24
C ASP A 92 -9.26 -6.62 6.80
N GLY A 93 -8.33 -7.23 6.06
CA GLY A 93 -8.12 -6.92 4.65
C GLY A 93 -9.36 -7.16 3.80
N TYR A 94 -10.16 -8.18 4.12
CA TYR A 94 -11.40 -8.45 3.41
C TYR A 94 -12.44 -7.34 3.59
N LYS A 95 -12.45 -6.71 4.76
CA LYS A 95 -13.41 -5.65 5.07
C LYS A 95 -13.19 -4.40 4.25
N ILE A 96 -11.95 -4.13 3.84
CA ILE A 96 -11.62 -2.97 3.02
C ILE A 96 -11.50 -3.31 1.54
N HIS A 97 -11.86 -4.53 1.16
CA HIS A 97 -11.78 -5.00 -0.22
C HIS A 97 -10.36 -4.90 -0.81
N ALA A 98 -9.37 -5.25 0.01
CA ALA A 98 -7.98 -5.25 -0.45
C ALA A 98 -7.79 -6.29 -1.55
N ASP A 99 -7.05 -5.93 -2.60
CA ASP A 99 -6.79 -6.80 -3.73
C ASP A 99 -5.76 -7.88 -3.41
N ARG A 100 -4.81 -7.55 -2.54
CA ARG A 100 -3.74 -8.46 -2.13
C ARG A 100 -3.39 -8.22 -0.67
N TYR A 101 -2.79 -9.23 -0.08
CA TYR A 101 -2.37 -9.22 1.31
C TYR A 101 -1.00 -9.87 1.41
N PHE A 102 -0.02 -9.17 1.97
CA PHE A 102 1.32 -9.68 2.16
C PHE A 102 1.78 -9.57 3.60
N ILE A 103 2.38 -10.64 4.11
CA ILE A 103 3.03 -10.64 5.42
C ILE A 103 4.49 -10.28 5.22
N LYS A 104 4.99 -9.34 6.00
CA LYS A 104 6.39 -8.92 5.93
C LYS A 104 7.31 -10.00 6.49
N PRO A 105 8.53 -10.15 5.96
CA PRO A 105 9.08 -9.45 4.80
C PRO A 105 8.47 -9.94 3.48
N ILE A 106 8.28 -9.02 2.55
CA ILE A 106 7.68 -9.34 1.26
C ILE A 106 8.73 -10.02 0.38
N ASN A 107 8.34 -11.16 -0.21
CA ASN A 107 9.17 -11.90 -1.16
C ASN A 107 8.60 -11.77 -2.56
N GLN A 108 9.52 -11.69 -3.52
CA GLN A 108 9.12 -11.70 -4.93
C GLN A 108 8.67 -13.06 -5.40
#